data_6efdbd3c892e787a63567d798bd60efa
#
_entry.id   6efdbd3c892e787a63567d798bd60efa
#
_cell.length_a   1.000
_cell.length_b   1.000
_cell.length_c   1.000
_cell.angle_alpha   90.00
_cell.angle_beta   90.00
_cell.angle_gamma   90.00
#
_symmetry.space_group_name_H-M   'P 1'
#
loop_
_entity.id
_entity.type
_entity.pdbx_description
1 polymer ?
#
loop_
_entity_poly.entity_id
_entity_poly.type
_entity_poly.pdbx_seq_one_letter_code
_entity_poly.pdbx_strand_id
1 'polypeptide(L)'
;EYNKNYIVLLLQPEKLLHEETIVKMLAGAGELFQKALKKNLGRTVSILVGERPVTLSQLLQEFIGICDRMIWLSGEELVQEGLQKEALAKETLPEHKKQELMQMLWRLEYYLEGMEEENSLNVLRQLQTELQSVKSMHDLFALEAYCTISSRLIGWIKRLELHEELAFRVGTLNLYNVSMHANWQDAFGYLRHVAESIFSLKNQSVEKQTEDVVNQVKKYIVEHLDGDTSLYNLAEQVHFSQEYLLRIFKKKEGVT
;
A
#
# COMPACT_ATOMS: atom_id res chain seq x y z
N GLU A 1 -8.62 16.28 -19.22
CA GLU A 1 -8.05 15.46 -18.13
C GLU A 1 -8.79 14.11 -18.07
N TYR A 2 -8.09 13.02 -18.35
CA TYR A 2 -8.67 11.68 -18.23
C TYR A 2 -8.63 11.18 -16.78
N ASN A 3 -7.60 11.58 -16.07
CA ASN A 3 -7.39 11.32 -14.65
C ASN A 3 -6.55 12.47 -14.10
N LYS A 4 -6.55 12.69 -12.78
CA LYS A 4 -5.73 13.75 -12.15
C LYS A 4 -4.23 13.67 -12.47
N ASN A 5 -3.76 12.52 -12.93
CA ASN A 5 -2.35 12.24 -13.21
C ASN A 5 -2.00 12.24 -14.71
N TYR A 6 -2.97 12.38 -15.62
CA TYR A 6 -2.74 12.27 -17.05
C TYR A 6 -3.25 13.49 -17.81
N ILE A 7 -2.44 13.95 -18.76
CA ILE A 7 -2.82 14.97 -19.72
C ILE A 7 -2.75 14.31 -21.11
N VAL A 8 -3.82 14.39 -21.85
CA VAL A 8 -3.90 13.86 -23.22
C VAL A 8 -3.86 15.02 -24.20
N LEU A 9 -2.94 14.97 -25.14
CA LEU A 9 -2.80 15.94 -26.21
C LEU A 9 -3.14 15.26 -27.55
N LEU A 10 -4.12 15.80 -28.26
CA LEU A 10 -4.43 15.43 -29.63
C LEU A 10 -3.81 16.47 -30.55
N LEU A 11 -2.90 16.02 -31.40
CA LEU A 11 -2.16 16.89 -32.31
C LEU A 11 -2.48 16.55 -33.75
N GLN A 12 -2.79 17.56 -34.55
CA GLN A 12 -3.06 17.43 -35.98
C GLN A 12 -2.00 18.24 -36.75
N PRO A 13 -1.27 17.62 -37.68
CA PRO A 13 -0.32 18.38 -38.50
C PRO A 13 -1.07 19.31 -39.47
N GLU A 14 -0.57 20.52 -39.67
CA GLU A 14 -1.12 21.48 -40.65
C GLU A 14 -0.84 21.06 -42.10
N LYS A 15 0.21 20.27 -42.30
CA LYS A 15 0.62 19.78 -43.64
C LYS A 15 0.74 18.26 -43.61
N LEU A 16 0.44 17.64 -44.77
CA LEU A 16 0.71 16.23 -44.98
C LEU A 16 2.21 15.95 -44.87
N LEU A 17 2.59 15.26 -43.82
CA LEU A 17 3.95 14.77 -43.56
C LEU A 17 3.94 13.25 -43.54
N HIS A 18 5.08 12.63 -43.81
CA HIS A 18 5.25 11.20 -43.61
C HIS A 18 5.06 10.81 -42.16
N GLU A 19 4.38 9.71 -41.88
CA GLU A 19 4.06 9.23 -40.53
C GLU A 19 5.26 9.17 -39.61
N GLU A 20 6.36 8.56 -40.06
CA GLU A 20 7.61 8.50 -39.30
C GLU A 20 8.18 9.89 -38.94
N THR A 21 8.00 10.87 -39.80
CA THR A 21 8.47 12.22 -39.57
C THR A 21 7.67 12.88 -38.45
N ILE A 22 6.36 12.68 -38.46
CA ILE A 22 5.46 13.21 -37.41
C ILE A 22 5.84 12.63 -36.05
N VAL A 23 6.02 11.31 -35.97
CA VAL A 23 6.35 10.61 -34.71
C VAL A 23 7.71 11.06 -34.19
N LYS A 24 8.73 11.16 -35.04
CA LYS A 24 10.07 11.66 -34.66
C LYS A 24 10.05 13.10 -34.17
N MET A 25 9.25 13.95 -34.81
CA MET A 25 9.09 15.36 -34.39
C MET A 25 8.40 15.45 -33.02
N LEU A 26 7.34 14.67 -32.80
CA LEU A 26 6.64 14.65 -31.52
C LEU A 26 7.51 14.10 -30.40
N ALA A 27 8.30 13.09 -30.66
CA ALA A 27 9.24 12.54 -29.70
C ALA A 27 10.32 13.55 -29.30
N GLY A 28 10.94 14.21 -30.30
CA GLY A 28 11.93 15.27 -30.03
C GLY A 28 11.34 16.45 -29.25
N ALA A 29 10.12 16.86 -29.57
CA ALA A 29 9.39 17.88 -28.81
C ALA A 29 9.12 17.44 -27.38
N GLY A 30 8.75 16.17 -27.15
CA GLY A 30 8.56 15.56 -25.85
C GLY A 30 9.82 15.59 -24.99
N GLU A 31 10.99 15.25 -25.54
CA GLU A 31 12.28 15.32 -24.85
C GLU A 31 12.61 16.75 -24.41
N LEU A 32 12.39 17.72 -25.29
CA LEU A 32 12.61 19.13 -24.96
C LEU A 32 11.68 19.60 -23.84
N PHE A 33 10.45 19.17 -23.88
CA PHE A 33 9.46 19.46 -22.85
C PHE A 33 9.82 18.86 -21.50
N GLN A 34 10.23 17.57 -21.46
CA GLN A 34 10.73 16.93 -20.23
C GLN A 34 11.93 17.69 -19.63
N LYS A 35 12.91 18.03 -20.46
CA LYS A 35 14.10 18.81 -20.03
C LYS A 35 13.70 20.20 -19.50
N ALA A 36 12.74 20.86 -20.14
CA ALA A 36 12.25 22.16 -19.70
C ALA A 36 11.49 22.08 -18.37
N LEU A 37 10.63 21.09 -18.19
CA LEU A 37 9.91 20.87 -16.93
C LEU A 37 10.88 20.57 -15.78
N LYS A 38 11.83 19.67 -16.00
CA LYS A 38 12.83 19.33 -14.99
C LYS A 38 13.66 20.54 -14.58
N LYS A 39 14.13 21.32 -15.56
CA LYS A 39 14.97 22.51 -15.32
C LYS A 39 14.21 23.63 -14.61
N ASN A 40 12.97 23.92 -15.03
CA ASN A 40 12.24 25.10 -14.59
C ASN A 40 11.33 24.85 -13.38
N LEU A 41 10.79 23.62 -13.25
CA LEU A 41 9.80 23.28 -12.21
C LEU A 41 10.27 22.17 -11.26
N GLY A 42 11.43 21.56 -11.52
CA GLY A 42 11.93 20.41 -10.73
C GLY A 42 10.99 19.20 -10.78
N ARG A 43 10.14 19.12 -11.81
CA ARG A 43 9.17 18.04 -11.98
C ARG A 43 9.56 17.13 -13.13
N THR A 44 9.31 15.85 -12.95
CA THR A 44 9.48 14.83 -13.97
C THR A 44 8.13 14.45 -14.57
N VAL A 45 8.11 14.10 -15.83
CA VAL A 45 6.92 13.66 -16.55
C VAL A 45 7.29 12.56 -17.53
N SER A 46 6.48 11.51 -17.58
CA SER A 46 6.57 10.48 -18.63
C SER A 46 5.70 10.90 -19.81
N ILE A 47 6.22 10.74 -21.02
CA ILE A 47 5.50 11.09 -22.26
C ILE A 47 5.44 9.86 -23.15
N LEU A 48 4.25 9.50 -23.55
CA LEU A 48 4.03 8.45 -24.53
C LEU A 48 3.44 9.05 -25.81
N VAL A 49 4.10 8.78 -26.93
CA VAL A 49 3.66 9.20 -28.25
C VAL A 49 3.02 8.01 -28.96
N GLY A 50 1.89 8.23 -29.64
CA GLY A 50 1.24 7.20 -30.45
C GLY A 50 2.20 6.70 -31.54
N GLU A 51 2.12 5.42 -31.86
CA GLU A 51 3.03 4.77 -32.83
C GLU A 51 2.85 5.29 -34.24
N ARG A 52 1.62 5.73 -34.57
CA ARG A 52 1.27 6.24 -35.89
C ARG A 52 0.12 7.23 -35.82
N PRO A 53 -0.04 8.12 -36.81
CA PRO A 53 -1.23 8.91 -36.96
C PRO A 53 -2.46 8.00 -37.16
N VAL A 54 -3.56 8.35 -36.51
CA VAL A 54 -4.80 7.58 -36.57
C VAL A 54 -5.96 8.43 -37.02
N THR A 55 -6.95 7.81 -37.64
CA THR A 55 -8.22 8.47 -37.98
C THR A 55 -9.09 8.65 -36.73
N LEU A 56 -10.07 9.54 -36.78
CA LEU A 56 -10.98 9.78 -35.67
C LEU A 56 -11.69 8.49 -35.21
N SER A 57 -11.99 7.58 -36.13
CA SER A 57 -12.63 6.29 -35.82
C SER A 57 -11.71 5.32 -35.04
N GLN A 58 -10.40 5.46 -35.20
CA GLN A 58 -9.39 4.64 -34.56
C GLN A 58 -8.88 5.27 -33.25
N LEU A 59 -9.20 6.56 -33.02
CA LEU A 59 -8.66 7.35 -31.91
C LEU A 59 -8.92 6.70 -30.56
N LEU A 60 -10.13 6.19 -30.31
CA LEU A 60 -10.48 5.59 -29.02
C LEU A 60 -9.66 4.32 -28.76
N GLN A 61 -9.48 3.48 -29.77
CA GLN A 61 -8.71 2.24 -29.63
C GLN A 61 -7.24 2.52 -29.39
N GLU A 62 -6.65 3.48 -30.11
CA GLU A 62 -5.27 3.90 -29.88
C GLU A 62 -5.09 4.55 -28.52
N PHE A 63 -6.04 5.39 -28.11
CA PHE A 63 -6.03 6.01 -26.79
C PHE A 63 -6.03 4.97 -25.65
N ILE A 64 -6.88 3.93 -25.73
CA ILE A 64 -6.89 2.85 -24.76
C ILE A 64 -5.53 2.15 -24.73
N GLY A 65 -4.97 1.81 -25.90
CA GLY A 65 -3.66 1.19 -26.00
C GLY A 65 -2.51 2.07 -25.44
N ILE A 66 -2.60 3.40 -25.64
CA ILE A 66 -1.66 4.35 -25.03
C ILE A 66 -1.82 4.40 -23.51
N CYS A 67 -3.05 4.43 -23.00
CA CYS A 67 -3.31 4.40 -21.56
C CYS A 67 -2.76 3.13 -20.90
N ASP A 68 -3.01 1.98 -21.50
CA ASP A 68 -2.48 0.70 -21.03
C ASP A 68 -0.95 0.70 -21.00
N ARG A 69 -0.29 1.29 -22.00
CA ARG A 69 1.17 1.43 -22.03
C ARG A 69 1.69 2.44 -21.01
N MET A 70 1.00 3.56 -20.81
CA MET A 70 1.38 4.58 -19.80
C MET A 70 1.42 4.01 -18.39
N ILE A 71 0.54 3.09 -18.09
CA ILE A 71 0.50 2.43 -16.79
C ILE A 71 1.80 1.63 -16.51
N TRP A 72 2.49 1.15 -17.55
CA TRP A 72 3.76 0.42 -17.43
C TRP A 72 4.99 1.30 -17.26
N LEU A 73 4.84 2.63 -17.42
CA LEU A 73 5.95 3.57 -17.38
C LEU A 73 5.96 4.33 -16.06
N SER A 74 7.10 4.34 -15.39
CA SER A 74 7.36 5.22 -14.27
C SER A 74 8.66 6.00 -14.53
N GLY A 75 8.64 7.33 -14.32
CA GLY A 75 9.84 8.13 -14.40
C GLY A 75 9.92 9.03 -15.64
N GLU A 76 11.16 9.40 -16.03
CA GLU A 76 11.46 10.40 -17.07
C GLU A 76 11.54 9.82 -18.49
N GLU A 77 11.07 8.61 -18.71
CA GLU A 77 11.29 7.91 -19.99
C GLU A 77 10.34 8.45 -21.06
N LEU A 78 10.90 8.93 -22.18
CA LEU A 78 10.18 9.14 -23.42
C LEU A 78 10.15 7.83 -24.18
N VAL A 79 8.98 7.26 -24.38
CA VAL A 79 8.83 6.05 -25.16
C VAL A 79 8.41 6.41 -26.58
N GLN A 80 9.36 6.23 -27.49
CA GLN A 80 9.07 6.22 -28.92
C GLN A 80 8.68 4.82 -29.34
N GLU A 81 7.73 4.74 -30.29
CA GLU A 81 7.36 3.57 -31.10
C GLU A 81 7.77 2.20 -30.56
N GLY A 82 6.78 1.40 -30.28
CA GLY A 82 7.01 0.00 -30.04
C GLY A 82 7.96 -0.23 -28.87
N LEU A 83 7.45 -0.09 -27.65
CA LEU A 83 8.03 -0.87 -26.56
C LEU A 83 8.08 -2.31 -27.06
N GLN A 84 9.25 -2.67 -27.57
CA GLN A 84 9.51 -4.05 -27.94
C GLN A 84 9.14 -4.88 -26.71
N LYS A 85 8.29 -5.89 -26.88
CA LYS A 85 7.98 -6.86 -25.81
C LYS A 85 9.22 -7.34 -25.07
N GLU A 86 10.37 -7.25 -25.72
CA GLU A 86 11.70 -7.55 -25.19
C GLU A 86 12.21 -6.58 -24.10
N ALA A 87 11.81 -5.31 -24.13
CA ALA A 87 12.21 -4.36 -23.06
C ALA A 87 11.35 -4.61 -21.80
N LEU A 88 10.09 -4.95 -21.95
CA LEU A 88 9.21 -5.35 -20.86
C LEU A 88 9.60 -6.70 -20.26
N ALA A 89 10.08 -7.65 -21.08
CA ALA A 89 10.57 -8.94 -20.62
C ALA A 89 11.88 -8.87 -19.82
N LYS A 90 12.68 -7.81 -20.00
CA LYS A 90 13.93 -7.60 -19.24
C LYS A 90 13.73 -7.02 -17.83
N GLU A 91 12.57 -6.50 -17.51
CA GLU A 91 12.28 -5.88 -16.19
C GLU A 91 11.51 -6.80 -15.23
N THR A 92 11.21 -8.03 -15.61
CA THR A 92 10.59 -8.99 -14.70
C THR A 92 11.61 -9.49 -13.67
N LEU A 93 11.17 -9.59 -12.43
CA LEU A 93 11.97 -10.19 -11.35
C LEU A 93 12.51 -11.56 -11.77
N PRO A 94 13.81 -11.85 -11.55
CA PRO A 94 14.38 -13.17 -11.80
C PRO A 94 13.61 -14.25 -11.02
N GLU A 95 13.48 -15.44 -11.59
CA GLU A 95 12.64 -16.51 -11.01
C GLU A 95 13.08 -16.92 -9.60
N HIS A 96 14.40 -16.98 -9.35
CA HIS A 96 14.92 -17.26 -8.01
C HIS A 96 14.46 -16.19 -6.99
N LYS A 97 14.43 -14.92 -7.40
CA LYS A 97 14.01 -13.82 -6.55
C LYS A 97 12.50 -13.85 -6.27
N LYS A 98 11.69 -14.25 -7.24
CA LYS A 98 10.25 -14.49 -7.02
C LYS A 98 10.01 -15.57 -5.97
N GLN A 99 10.79 -16.66 -6.00
CA GLN A 99 10.69 -17.72 -5.00
C GLN A 99 11.05 -17.23 -3.58
N GLU A 100 12.09 -16.44 -3.44
CA GLU A 100 12.45 -15.82 -2.15
C GLU A 100 11.35 -14.90 -1.63
N LEU A 101 10.82 -14.05 -2.49
CA LEU A 101 9.74 -13.13 -2.14
C LEU A 101 8.44 -13.87 -1.80
N MET A 102 8.15 -14.99 -2.49
CA MET A 102 7.00 -15.83 -2.16
C MET A 102 7.12 -16.43 -0.76
N GLN A 103 8.32 -16.89 -0.36
CA GLN A 103 8.57 -17.37 1.01
C GLN A 103 8.40 -16.26 2.05
N MET A 104 8.79 -15.02 1.69
CA MET A 104 8.55 -13.85 2.55
C MET A 104 7.04 -13.59 2.71
N LEU A 105 6.25 -13.68 1.64
CA LEU A 105 4.79 -13.52 1.71
C LEU A 105 4.14 -14.57 2.60
N TRP A 106 4.52 -15.83 2.48
CA TRP A 106 4.00 -16.90 3.35
C TRP A 106 4.34 -16.68 4.82
N ARG A 107 5.58 -16.25 5.10
CA ARG A 107 5.97 -15.88 6.48
C ARG A 107 5.18 -14.68 6.99
N LEU A 108 4.95 -13.69 6.14
CA LEU A 108 4.14 -12.52 6.49
C LEU A 108 2.71 -12.93 6.83
N GLU A 109 2.08 -13.78 6.01
CA GLU A 109 0.74 -14.28 6.29
C GLU A 109 0.66 -14.98 7.64
N TYR A 110 1.63 -15.85 7.93
CA TYR A 110 1.72 -16.53 9.22
C TYR A 110 1.83 -15.55 10.39
N TYR A 111 2.73 -14.56 10.31
CA TYR A 111 2.90 -13.56 11.36
C TYR A 111 1.69 -12.63 11.50
N LEU A 112 1.06 -12.28 10.37
CA LEU A 112 -0.16 -11.50 10.39
C LEU A 112 -1.30 -12.30 11.06
N GLU A 113 -1.48 -13.58 10.78
CA GLU A 113 -2.50 -14.41 11.45
C GLU A 113 -2.24 -14.53 12.95
N GLY A 114 -0.98 -14.68 13.36
CA GLY A 114 -0.56 -14.71 14.76
C GLY A 114 -0.59 -13.34 15.46
N MET A 115 -0.89 -12.25 14.74
CA MET A 115 -0.82 -10.88 15.25
C MET A 115 0.56 -10.53 15.84
N GLU A 116 1.62 -11.04 15.22
CA GLU A 116 3.02 -10.80 15.61
C GLU A 116 3.52 -9.49 15.00
N GLU A 117 3.43 -8.39 15.76
CA GLU A 117 3.73 -7.04 15.27
C GLU A 117 5.14 -6.91 14.71
N GLU A 118 6.17 -7.22 15.52
CA GLU A 118 7.57 -7.01 15.16
C GLU A 118 7.96 -7.81 13.93
N ASN A 119 7.58 -9.09 13.88
CA ASN A 119 7.87 -9.98 12.76
C ASN A 119 7.14 -9.55 11.48
N SER A 120 5.87 -9.16 11.59
CA SER A 120 5.08 -8.67 10.46
C SER A 120 5.67 -7.40 9.86
N LEU A 121 5.99 -6.42 10.69
CA LEU A 121 6.57 -5.15 10.23
C LEU A 121 7.97 -5.32 9.64
N ASN A 122 8.75 -6.26 10.17
CA ASN A 122 10.07 -6.55 9.64
C ASN A 122 10.00 -7.15 8.22
N VAL A 123 9.11 -8.13 8.00
CA VAL A 123 8.91 -8.70 6.66
C VAL A 123 8.36 -7.69 5.69
N LEU A 124 7.42 -6.82 6.10
CA LEU A 124 6.91 -5.73 5.25
C LEU A 124 8.01 -4.76 4.83
N ARG A 125 8.96 -4.41 5.72
CA ARG A 125 10.12 -3.59 5.36
C ARG A 125 11.04 -4.29 4.36
N GLN A 126 11.29 -5.59 4.55
CA GLN A 126 12.09 -6.38 3.61
C GLN A 126 11.44 -6.41 2.22
N LEU A 127 10.13 -6.71 2.13
CA LEU A 127 9.38 -6.69 0.88
C LEU A 127 9.44 -5.32 0.20
N GLN A 128 9.26 -4.23 0.96
CA GLN A 128 9.39 -2.86 0.45
C GLN A 128 10.76 -2.61 -0.18
N THR A 129 11.84 -3.06 0.47
CA THR A 129 13.22 -2.89 -0.01
C THR A 129 13.47 -3.73 -1.26
N GLU A 130 13.04 -4.98 -1.28
CA GLU A 130 13.26 -5.88 -2.41
C GLU A 130 12.49 -5.47 -3.67
N LEU A 131 11.27 -4.97 -3.50
CA LEU A 131 10.41 -4.57 -4.61
C LEU A 131 10.65 -3.14 -5.11
N GLN A 132 11.49 -2.34 -4.44
CA GLN A 132 11.85 -0.99 -4.91
C GLN A 132 12.55 -0.99 -6.29
N SER A 133 13.19 -2.09 -6.66
CA SER A 133 13.85 -2.24 -7.97
C SER A 133 12.87 -2.53 -9.12
N VAL A 134 11.63 -2.91 -8.80
CA VAL A 134 10.61 -3.19 -9.79
C VAL A 134 10.01 -1.87 -10.25
N LYS A 135 10.27 -1.49 -11.49
CA LYS A 135 9.83 -0.20 -12.02
C LYS A 135 8.37 -0.22 -12.49
N SER A 136 7.95 -1.32 -13.12
CA SER A 136 6.60 -1.44 -13.64
C SER A 136 5.57 -1.67 -12.54
N MET A 137 4.58 -0.80 -12.42
CA MET A 137 3.42 -0.98 -11.52
C MET A 137 2.48 -2.13 -11.97
N HIS A 138 2.76 -2.75 -13.12
CA HIS A 138 2.06 -3.93 -13.65
C HIS A 138 2.86 -5.23 -13.54
N ASP A 139 3.98 -5.22 -12.81
CA ASP A 139 4.62 -6.48 -12.47
C ASP A 139 3.63 -7.37 -11.74
N LEU A 140 3.32 -8.53 -12.34
CA LEU A 140 2.26 -9.41 -11.85
C LEU A 140 2.56 -9.96 -10.46
N PHE A 141 3.83 -10.19 -10.16
CA PHE A 141 4.23 -10.68 -8.84
C PHE A 141 4.06 -9.61 -7.77
N ALA A 142 4.53 -8.39 -8.04
CA ALA A 142 4.38 -7.29 -7.11
C ALA A 142 2.91 -6.92 -6.89
N LEU A 143 2.10 -7.00 -7.94
CA LEU A 143 0.65 -6.79 -7.87
C LEU A 143 -0.04 -7.87 -7.01
N GLU A 144 0.29 -9.14 -7.24
CA GLU A 144 -0.22 -10.26 -6.43
C GLU A 144 0.14 -10.10 -4.96
N ALA A 145 1.40 -9.75 -4.67
CA ALA A 145 1.88 -9.50 -3.31
C ALA A 145 1.11 -8.36 -2.65
N TYR A 146 0.92 -7.24 -3.36
CA TYR A 146 0.14 -6.11 -2.86
C TYR A 146 -1.31 -6.50 -2.55
N CYS A 147 -1.99 -7.17 -3.48
CA CYS A 147 -3.39 -7.59 -3.32
C CYS A 147 -3.55 -8.58 -2.16
N THR A 148 -2.62 -9.52 -2.01
CA THR A 148 -2.61 -10.50 -0.92
C THR A 148 -2.52 -9.80 0.43
N ILE A 149 -1.55 -8.91 0.61
CA ILE A 149 -1.35 -8.17 1.87
C ILE A 149 -2.55 -7.24 2.14
N SER A 150 -2.99 -6.49 1.13
CA SER A 150 -4.17 -5.62 1.26
C SER A 150 -5.41 -6.37 1.72
N SER A 151 -5.68 -7.54 1.13
CA SER A 151 -6.82 -8.38 1.51
C SER A 151 -6.74 -8.83 2.98
N ARG A 152 -5.55 -9.19 3.46
CA ARG A 152 -5.35 -9.56 4.88
C ARG A 152 -5.57 -8.38 5.81
N LEU A 153 -5.03 -7.20 5.48
CA LEU A 153 -5.22 -5.99 6.28
C LEU A 153 -6.70 -5.57 6.32
N ILE A 154 -7.41 -5.64 5.20
CA ILE A 154 -8.86 -5.37 5.14
C ILE A 154 -9.64 -6.36 6.04
N GLY A 155 -9.27 -7.64 6.01
CA GLY A 155 -9.85 -8.65 6.89
C GLY A 155 -9.66 -8.32 8.38
N TRP A 156 -8.52 -7.76 8.75
CA TRP A 156 -8.24 -7.32 10.12
C TRP A 156 -9.03 -6.07 10.51
N ILE A 157 -9.05 -5.06 9.64
CA ILE A 157 -9.83 -3.84 9.83
C ILE A 157 -11.29 -4.20 10.14
N LYS A 158 -11.84 -5.16 9.39
CA LYS A 158 -13.20 -5.65 9.59
C LYS A 158 -13.36 -6.39 10.93
N ARG A 159 -12.45 -7.32 11.25
CA ARG A 159 -12.55 -8.13 12.49
C ARG A 159 -12.37 -7.32 13.76
N LEU A 160 -11.56 -6.27 13.71
CA LEU A 160 -11.24 -5.40 14.85
C LEU A 160 -12.13 -4.15 14.89
N GLU A 161 -13.05 -4.01 13.94
CA GLU A 161 -13.97 -2.86 13.82
C GLU A 161 -13.26 -1.49 13.75
N LEU A 162 -12.05 -1.47 13.15
CA LEU A 162 -11.16 -0.29 13.11
C LEU A 162 -11.38 0.62 11.90
N HIS A 163 -12.50 0.46 11.18
CA HIS A 163 -12.69 1.12 9.88
C HIS A 163 -12.68 2.65 9.98
N GLU A 164 -13.38 3.21 10.95
CA GLU A 164 -13.48 4.67 11.13
C GLU A 164 -12.15 5.27 11.56
N GLU A 165 -11.50 4.69 12.57
CA GLU A 165 -10.22 5.19 13.10
C GLU A 165 -9.12 5.14 12.06
N LEU A 166 -9.05 4.08 11.25
CA LEU A 166 -8.05 3.96 10.20
C LEU A 166 -8.34 4.86 9.01
N ALA A 167 -9.61 5.08 8.65
CA ALA A 167 -9.95 6.02 7.60
C ALA A 167 -9.44 7.43 7.90
N PHE A 168 -9.49 7.85 9.17
CA PHE A 168 -8.96 9.13 9.62
C PHE A 168 -7.43 9.16 9.67
N ARG A 169 -6.76 8.08 10.09
CA ARG A 169 -5.31 8.07 10.31
C ARG A 169 -4.50 7.91 9.03
N VAL A 170 -4.89 6.98 8.18
CA VAL A 170 -4.07 6.55 7.02
C VAL A 170 -4.83 6.60 5.70
N GLY A 171 -6.16 6.75 5.74
CA GLY A 171 -7.01 6.60 4.56
C GLY A 171 -7.03 5.15 4.05
N THR A 172 -8.20 4.56 3.89
CA THR A 172 -8.31 3.13 3.52
C THR A 172 -8.53 2.90 2.02
N LEU A 173 -8.79 3.97 1.26
CA LEU A 173 -9.11 3.86 -0.18
C LEU A 173 -7.97 3.25 -1.01
N ASN A 174 -6.73 3.53 -0.65
CA ASN A 174 -5.56 3.03 -1.37
C ASN A 174 -5.39 1.52 -1.22
N LEU A 175 -5.94 0.88 -0.17
CA LEU A 175 -5.95 -0.58 -0.05
C LEU A 175 -6.65 -1.28 -1.22
N TYR A 176 -7.62 -0.61 -1.83
CA TYR A 176 -8.42 -1.18 -2.92
C TYR A 176 -7.88 -0.81 -4.31
N ASN A 177 -6.90 0.09 -4.38
CA ASN A 177 -6.46 0.61 -5.66
C ASN A 177 -4.94 0.90 -5.68
N VAL A 178 -4.19 -0.04 -6.24
CA VAL A 178 -2.74 0.05 -6.38
C VAL A 178 -2.30 1.23 -7.24
N SER A 179 -3.12 1.67 -8.21
CA SER A 179 -2.78 2.80 -9.09
C SER A 179 -2.78 4.17 -8.41
N MET A 180 -3.17 4.23 -7.14
CA MET A 180 -3.07 5.44 -6.31
C MET A 180 -1.64 5.68 -5.79
N HIS A 181 -0.74 4.72 -5.97
CA HIS A 181 0.65 4.80 -5.56
C HIS A 181 1.56 5.17 -6.72
N ALA A 182 2.60 5.94 -6.44
CA ALA A 182 3.55 6.39 -7.46
C ALA A 182 4.50 5.28 -7.93
N ASN A 183 4.82 4.33 -7.06
CA ASN A 183 5.72 3.21 -7.31
C ASN A 183 5.54 2.14 -6.22
N TRP A 184 6.21 0.98 -6.36
CA TRP A 184 6.10 -0.12 -5.40
C TRP A 184 6.66 0.23 -4.02
N GLN A 185 7.68 1.07 -3.93
CA GLN A 185 8.20 1.53 -2.63
C GLN A 185 7.14 2.31 -1.85
N ASP A 186 6.39 3.17 -2.53
CA ASP A 186 5.27 3.92 -1.96
C ASP A 186 4.13 2.97 -1.57
N ALA A 187 3.75 2.05 -2.46
CA ALA A 187 2.68 1.08 -2.24
C ALA A 187 2.94 0.18 -1.00
N PHE A 188 4.10 -0.44 -0.91
CA PHE A 188 4.45 -1.29 0.23
C PHE A 188 4.73 -0.49 1.51
N GLY A 189 5.24 0.75 1.36
CA GLY A 189 5.33 1.70 2.47
C GLY A 189 3.98 2.02 3.08
N TYR A 190 2.99 2.24 2.24
CA TYR A 190 1.60 2.45 2.66
C TYR A 190 1.02 1.22 3.38
N LEU A 191 1.18 0.00 2.82
CA LEU A 191 0.72 -1.23 3.47
C LEU A 191 1.35 -1.41 4.85
N ARG A 192 2.65 -1.13 4.99
CA ARG A 192 3.35 -1.16 6.27
C ARG A 192 2.76 -0.15 7.25
N HIS A 193 2.51 1.08 6.81
CA HIS A 193 1.92 2.13 7.67
C HIS A 193 0.50 1.78 8.12
N VAL A 194 -0.30 1.15 7.27
CA VAL A 194 -1.63 0.61 7.66
C VAL A 194 -1.47 -0.47 8.72
N ALA A 195 -0.54 -1.42 8.54
CA ALA A 195 -0.28 -2.47 9.52
C ALA A 195 0.18 -1.90 10.88
N GLU A 196 1.13 -0.94 10.88
CA GLU A 196 1.58 -0.22 12.08
C GLU A 196 0.41 0.44 12.82
N SER A 197 -0.50 1.06 12.06
CA SER A 197 -1.68 1.72 12.64
C SER A 197 -2.66 0.73 13.24
N ILE A 198 -2.88 -0.43 12.60
CA ILE A 198 -3.73 -1.51 13.14
C ILE A 198 -3.15 -2.03 14.45
N PHE A 199 -1.85 -2.34 14.51
CA PHE A 199 -1.21 -2.81 15.73
C PHE A 199 -1.28 -1.77 16.84
N SER A 200 -1.00 -0.50 16.54
CA SER A 200 -1.10 0.60 17.50
C SER A 200 -2.51 0.71 18.10
N LEU A 201 -3.55 0.70 17.26
CA LEU A 201 -4.94 0.78 17.72
C LEU A 201 -5.35 -0.43 18.56
N LYS A 202 -4.96 -1.63 18.14
CA LYS A 202 -5.19 -2.86 18.93
C LYS A 202 -4.55 -2.76 20.31
N ASN A 203 -3.27 -2.34 20.37
CA ASN A 203 -2.54 -2.21 21.64
C ASN A 203 -3.20 -1.18 22.55
N GLN A 204 -3.62 -0.03 22.02
CA GLN A 204 -4.36 1.00 22.76
C GLN A 204 -5.71 0.47 23.29
N SER A 205 -6.43 -0.31 22.51
CA SER A 205 -7.70 -0.93 22.94
C SER A 205 -7.48 -1.92 24.09
N VAL A 206 -6.43 -2.76 24.01
CA VAL A 206 -6.06 -3.71 25.07
C VAL A 206 -5.63 -2.98 26.33
N GLU A 207 -4.85 -1.90 26.20
CA GLU A 207 -4.43 -1.09 27.36
C GLU A 207 -5.62 -0.42 28.04
N LYS A 208 -6.52 0.19 27.28
CA LYS A 208 -7.73 0.81 27.81
C LYS A 208 -8.62 -0.21 28.52
N GLN A 209 -8.86 -1.36 27.90
CA GLN A 209 -9.66 -2.43 28.50
C GLN A 209 -9.03 -2.93 29.82
N THR A 210 -7.70 -3.07 29.85
CA THR A 210 -6.95 -3.45 31.07
C THR A 210 -7.11 -2.41 32.16
N GLU A 211 -7.04 -1.11 31.82
CA GLU A 211 -7.23 -0.01 32.75
C GLU A 211 -8.66 0.04 33.32
N ASP A 212 -9.67 -0.13 32.46
CA ASP A 212 -11.07 -0.16 32.85
C ASP A 212 -11.32 -1.31 33.85
N VAL A 213 -10.76 -2.50 33.60
CA VAL A 213 -10.87 -3.65 34.51
C VAL A 213 -10.20 -3.37 35.86
N VAL A 214 -8.99 -2.81 35.88
CA VAL A 214 -8.28 -2.45 37.11
C VAL A 214 -9.08 -1.42 37.91
N ASN A 215 -9.63 -0.40 37.25
CA ASN A 215 -10.43 0.61 37.89
C ASN A 215 -11.75 0.03 38.45
N GLN A 216 -12.40 -0.88 37.74
CA GLN A 216 -13.60 -1.58 38.21
C GLN A 216 -13.30 -2.41 39.46
N VAL A 217 -12.19 -3.14 39.49
CA VAL A 217 -11.73 -3.92 40.67
C VAL A 217 -11.45 -3.00 41.85
N LYS A 218 -10.74 -1.90 41.62
CA LYS A 218 -10.46 -0.92 42.70
C LYS A 218 -11.74 -0.33 43.27
N LYS A 219 -12.67 0.05 42.42
CA LYS A 219 -13.98 0.58 42.84
C LYS A 219 -14.74 -0.46 43.68
N TYR A 220 -14.79 -1.70 43.21
CA TYR A 220 -15.47 -2.78 43.96
C TYR A 220 -14.86 -2.99 45.34
N ILE A 221 -13.52 -3.00 45.48
CA ILE A 221 -12.83 -3.13 46.78
C ILE A 221 -13.23 -1.99 47.72
N VAL A 222 -13.24 -0.74 47.22
CA VAL A 222 -13.58 0.42 48.06
C VAL A 222 -15.04 0.38 48.52
N GLU A 223 -15.94 -0.09 47.66
CA GLU A 223 -17.37 -0.19 47.99
C GLU A 223 -17.74 -1.38 48.88
N HIS A 224 -16.86 -2.38 49.00
CA HIS A 224 -17.08 -3.62 49.76
C HIS A 224 -15.97 -3.94 50.73
N LEU A 225 -15.41 -2.91 51.39
CA LEU A 225 -14.33 -3.08 52.37
C LEU A 225 -14.69 -4.02 53.56
N ASP A 226 -15.98 -4.10 53.89
CA ASP A 226 -16.49 -4.99 54.96
C ASP A 226 -16.96 -6.34 54.40
N GLY A 227 -16.80 -6.57 53.09
CA GLY A 227 -17.25 -7.76 52.35
C GLY A 227 -16.11 -8.69 51.94
N ASP A 228 -16.47 -9.70 51.13
CA ASP A 228 -15.50 -10.63 50.55
C ASP A 228 -14.82 -10.01 49.34
N THR A 229 -13.61 -9.47 49.56
CA THR A 229 -12.71 -8.95 48.53
C THR A 229 -11.63 -9.98 48.13
N SER A 230 -11.91 -11.27 48.31
CA SER A 230 -11.02 -12.33 47.84
C SER A 230 -10.75 -12.25 46.33
N LEU A 231 -9.57 -12.70 45.95
CA LEU A 231 -9.19 -12.75 44.52
C LEU A 231 -10.21 -13.52 43.67
N TYR A 232 -10.80 -14.56 44.25
CA TYR A 232 -11.85 -15.35 43.58
C TYR A 232 -13.07 -14.45 43.25
N ASN A 233 -13.61 -13.74 44.22
CA ASN A 233 -14.75 -12.86 44.03
C ASN A 233 -14.46 -11.70 43.08
N LEU A 234 -13.29 -11.08 43.20
CA LEU A 234 -12.88 -10.02 42.28
C LEU A 234 -12.76 -10.47 40.84
N ALA A 235 -12.22 -11.66 40.61
CA ALA A 235 -12.09 -12.26 39.28
C ALA A 235 -13.47 -12.61 38.68
N GLU A 236 -14.40 -13.07 39.49
CA GLU A 236 -15.78 -13.39 39.08
C GLU A 236 -16.55 -12.12 38.69
N GLN A 237 -16.38 -11.01 39.44
CA GLN A 237 -17.01 -9.72 39.15
C GLN A 237 -16.61 -9.11 37.81
N VAL A 238 -15.37 -9.33 37.38
CA VAL A 238 -14.87 -8.83 36.10
C VAL A 238 -14.83 -9.90 35.00
N HIS A 239 -15.37 -11.10 35.27
CA HIS A 239 -15.45 -12.22 34.33
C HIS A 239 -14.08 -12.67 33.78
N PHE A 240 -13.04 -12.64 34.60
CA PHE A 240 -11.69 -13.09 34.25
C PHE A 240 -11.22 -14.24 35.17
N SER A 241 -10.20 -14.97 34.71
CA SER A 241 -9.52 -15.92 35.62
C SER A 241 -8.67 -15.17 36.66
N GLN A 242 -8.51 -15.77 37.83
CA GLN A 242 -7.69 -15.21 38.92
C GLN A 242 -6.26 -14.93 38.47
N GLU A 243 -5.66 -15.83 37.70
CA GLU A 243 -4.30 -15.70 37.17
C GLU A 243 -4.18 -14.50 36.21
N TYR A 244 -5.18 -14.33 35.34
CA TYR A 244 -5.21 -13.21 34.39
C TYR A 244 -5.37 -11.89 35.15
N LEU A 245 -6.29 -11.82 36.11
CA LEU A 245 -6.51 -10.63 36.92
C LEU A 245 -5.25 -10.22 37.71
N LEU A 246 -4.58 -11.17 38.36
CA LEU A 246 -3.31 -10.91 39.03
C LEU A 246 -2.25 -10.38 38.10
N ARG A 247 -2.11 -10.94 36.92
CA ARG A 247 -1.12 -10.52 35.94
C ARG A 247 -1.34 -9.08 35.46
N ILE A 248 -2.58 -8.71 35.12
CA ILE A 248 -2.89 -7.35 34.68
C ILE A 248 -2.75 -6.34 35.81
N PHE A 249 -3.19 -6.70 37.01
CA PHE A 249 -3.10 -5.84 38.19
C PHE A 249 -1.64 -5.57 38.58
N LYS A 250 -0.81 -6.61 38.61
CA LYS A 250 0.63 -6.49 38.82
C LYS A 250 1.33 -5.64 37.77
N LYS A 251 0.93 -5.80 36.49
CA LYS A 251 1.51 -5.01 35.40
C LYS A 251 1.18 -3.52 35.51
N LYS A 252 -0.05 -3.17 35.95
CA LYS A 252 -0.51 -1.77 36.03
C LYS A 252 -0.10 -1.08 37.36
N GLU A 253 -0.24 -1.77 38.48
CA GLU A 253 -0.04 -1.19 39.81
C GLU A 253 1.33 -1.51 40.45
N GLY A 254 2.06 -2.44 39.86
CA GLY A 254 3.36 -2.87 40.37
C GLY A 254 3.30 -3.71 41.66
N VAL A 255 2.11 -3.98 42.17
CA VAL A 255 1.84 -4.73 43.42
C VAL A 255 0.85 -5.88 43.10
N THR A 256 0.88 -6.88 44.02
CA THR A 256 -0.03 -8.03 43.99
C THR A 256 -1.00 -7.95 45.13
#